data_5080ba51e4279811bc4d84c02366bece
#
_entry.id   5080ba51e4279811bc4d84c02366bece
#
_cell.length_a   1.000
_cell.length_b   1.000
_cell.length_c   1.000
_cell.angle_alpha   90.00
_cell.angle_beta   90.00
_cell.angle_gamma   90.00
#
_symmetry.space_group_name_H-M   'P 1'
#
loop_
_entity.id
_entity.type
_entity.pdbx_description
1 polymer ?
#
loop_
_entity_poly.entity_id
_entity_poly.type
_entity_poly.pdbx_seq_one_letter_code
_entity_poly.pdbx_strand_id
1 'polypeptide(L)'
;MALEPFEINSPVFEDNRGCFAPVKLFGDWFQSNISISDNIFTFRGLHLQSGLHKQTKRVSVVRGSIIDFCVDLRPETFGDTYQFVLGPGQGVFVPNYFAHGFLTLKSGTIVNYLVDNDYNKESEVCIKWDSVPDVKEAITKYMAGWDLEMTISDKDLEGITLEEYGNTI
;
A
#
# COMPACT_ATOMS: atom_id res chain seq x y z
N MET A 1 -14.25 -17.34 -7.14
CA MET A 1 -14.45 -16.25 -6.15
C MET A 1 -13.24 -15.35 -6.25
N ALA A 2 -13.44 -14.05 -6.51
CA ALA A 2 -12.32 -13.11 -6.53
C ALA A 2 -11.76 -12.95 -5.12
N LEU A 3 -10.44 -12.82 -4.99
CA LEU A 3 -9.80 -12.59 -3.69
C LEU A 3 -9.94 -11.12 -3.30
N GLU A 4 -10.30 -10.87 -2.06
CA GLU A 4 -10.28 -9.55 -1.45
C GLU A 4 -8.97 -9.34 -0.68
N PRO A 5 -8.56 -8.09 -0.42
CA PRO A 5 -7.42 -7.83 0.46
C PRO A 5 -7.70 -8.37 1.86
N PHE A 6 -6.70 -8.98 2.49
CA PHE A 6 -6.81 -9.48 3.85
C PHE A 6 -5.52 -9.25 4.63
N GLU A 7 -5.68 -9.07 5.92
CA GLU A 7 -4.58 -8.90 6.86
C GLU A 7 -3.83 -10.20 7.10
N ILE A 8 -2.51 -10.11 7.19
CA ILE A 8 -1.62 -11.21 7.53
C ILE A 8 -0.91 -10.88 8.83
N ASN A 9 -1.08 -11.73 9.83
CA ASN A 9 -0.45 -11.58 11.13
C ASN A 9 0.62 -12.65 11.32
N SER A 10 1.78 -12.23 11.77
CA SER A 10 2.87 -13.11 12.22
C SER A 10 3.12 -12.88 13.71
N PRO A 11 3.47 -13.93 14.47
CA PRO A 11 3.88 -13.72 15.86
C PRO A 11 5.12 -12.83 15.93
N VAL A 12 5.14 -11.91 16.86
CA VAL A 12 6.30 -11.05 17.15
C VAL A 12 6.90 -11.49 18.46
N PHE A 13 8.19 -11.80 18.47
CA PHE A 13 8.97 -12.18 19.65
C PHE A 13 9.93 -11.06 19.97
N GLU A 14 9.83 -10.51 21.17
CA GLU A 14 10.66 -9.41 21.64
C GLU A 14 11.67 -9.87 22.67
N ASP A 15 12.91 -9.33 22.62
CA ASP A 15 13.94 -9.46 23.63
C ASP A 15 14.78 -8.17 23.71
N ASN A 16 15.87 -8.17 24.48
CA ASN A 16 16.75 -7.02 24.65
C ASN A 16 17.50 -6.57 23.38
N ARG A 17 17.43 -7.32 22.29
CA ARG A 17 18.02 -6.99 20.97
C ARG A 17 17.00 -6.31 20.04
N GLY A 18 15.70 -6.37 20.35
CA GLY A 18 14.60 -5.89 19.50
C GLY A 18 13.53 -6.94 19.27
N CYS A 19 13.03 -7.06 18.04
CA CYS A 19 11.99 -8.03 17.73
C CYS A 19 12.36 -8.95 16.55
N PHE A 20 11.82 -10.16 16.58
CA PHE A 20 11.84 -11.15 15.49
C PHE A 20 10.41 -11.54 15.12
N ALA A 21 10.09 -11.49 13.83
CA ALA A 21 8.80 -11.93 13.31
C ALA A 21 9.03 -12.88 12.12
N PRO A 22 8.72 -14.19 12.24
CA PRO A 22 8.77 -15.11 11.10
C PRO A 22 7.62 -14.78 10.14
N VAL A 23 7.97 -14.48 8.90
CA VAL A 23 6.99 -14.17 7.85
C VAL A 23 6.83 -15.39 6.95
N LYS A 24 5.66 -16.06 7.02
CA LYS A 24 5.36 -17.18 6.13
C LYS A 24 5.04 -16.66 4.73
N LEU A 25 5.72 -17.20 3.73
CA LEU A 25 5.43 -16.95 2.32
C LEU A 25 4.45 -18.00 1.80
N PHE A 26 3.59 -17.59 0.88
CA PHE A 26 2.71 -18.45 0.09
C PHE A 26 2.66 -17.90 -1.34
N GLY A 27 2.50 -18.78 -2.33
CA GLY A 27 2.54 -18.42 -3.74
C GLY A 27 3.99 -18.28 -4.29
N ASP A 28 4.06 -18.05 -5.58
CA ASP A 28 5.30 -17.85 -6.32
C ASP A 28 5.57 -16.34 -6.41
N TRP A 29 6.65 -15.89 -5.74
CA TRP A 29 7.04 -14.49 -5.71
C TRP A 29 8.23 -14.24 -6.62
N PHE A 30 8.12 -13.21 -7.46
CA PHE A 30 9.13 -12.84 -8.45
C PHE A 30 10.19 -11.89 -7.86
N GLN A 31 9.77 -10.89 -7.08
CA GLN A 31 10.67 -9.85 -6.58
C GLN A 31 10.27 -9.40 -5.16
N SER A 32 11.29 -9.08 -4.36
CA SER A 32 11.15 -8.44 -3.05
C SER A 32 11.65 -7.00 -3.13
N ASN A 33 10.83 -6.06 -2.65
CA ASN A 33 11.15 -4.65 -2.59
C ASN A 33 11.18 -4.18 -1.14
N ILE A 34 12.05 -3.23 -0.83
CA ILE A 34 12.15 -2.60 0.48
C ILE A 34 11.94 -1.09 0.30
N SER A 35 10.99 -0.54 1.06
CA SER A 35 10.75 0.89 1.15
C SER A 35 11.17 1.38 2.53
N ILE A 36 12.01 2.41 2.58
CA ILE A 36 12.43 3.09 3.81
C ILE A 36 11.87 4.52 3.73
N SER A 37 11.17 4.93 4.77
CA SER A 37 10.57 6.27 4.87
C SER A 37 11.02 6.92 6.17
N ASP A 38 11.88 7.93 6.04
CA ASP A 38 12.50 8.59 7.20
C ASP A 38 11.49 9.47 7.96
N ASN A 39 10.51 10.05 7.26
CA ASN A 39 9.53 10.95 7.84
C ASN A 39 8.23 10.20 8.20
N ILE A 40 7.59 10.64 9.28
CA ILE A 40 6.17 10.38 9.53
C ILE A 40 5.35 11.04 8.42
N PHE A 41 4.17 10.48 8.12
CA PHE A 41 3.28 10.95 7.04
C PHE A 41 3.94 10.98 5.65
N THR A 42 4.81 9.99 5.36
CA THR A 42 5.23 9.73 3.99
C THR A 42 4.17 8.87 3.31
N PHE A 43 3.61 9.40 2.22
CA PHE A 43 2.63 8.68 1.39
C PHE A 43 3.33 8.08 0.16
N ARG A 44 2.94 6.85 -0.19
CA ARG A 44 3.38 6.15 -1.41
C ARG A 44 2.17 5.47 -2.02
N GLY A 45 1.79 5.86 -3.22
CA GLY A 45 0.62 5.29 -3.90
C GLY A 45 -0.26 6.36 -4.57
N LEU A 46 -1.42 5.98 -5.06
CA LEU A 46 -1.94 4.59 -5.15
C LEU A 46 -1.45 3.96 -6.46
N HIS A 47 -0.74 2.85 -6.40
CA HIS A 47 -0.08 2.27 -7.57
C HIS A 47 -0.65 0.90 -7.96
N LEU A 48 -0.78 0.67 -9.25
CA LEU A 48 -1.01 -0.64 -9.84
C LEU A 48 -0.19 -0.81 -11.13
N GLN A 49 -0.06 -2.05 -11.57
CA GLN A 49 0.43 -2.40 -12.92
C GLN A 49 -0.75 -2.91 -13.73
N SER A 50 -0.90 -2.46 -14.97
CA SER A 50 -1.99 -2.82 -15.86
C SER A 50 -1.61 -3.93 -16.86
N GLY A 51 -2.60 -4.46 -17.57
CA GLY A 51 -2.40 -5.41 -18.67
C GLY A 51 -1.72 -6.71 -18.22
N LEU A 52 -0.70 -7.12 -18.97
CA LEU A 52 0.06 -8.36 -18.71
C LEU A 52 1.03 -8.25 -17.51
N HIS A 53 1.28 -7.04 -17.04
CA HIS A 53 2.19 -6.76 -15.93
C HIS A 53 1.47 -6.59 -14.58
N LYS A 54 0.18 -6.93 -14.51
CA LYS A 54 -0.57 -6.89 -13.24
C LYS A 54 0.19 -7.62 -12.14
N GLN A 55 0.30 -6.98 -10.99
CA GLN A 55 1.05 -7.49 -9.83
C GLN A 55 0.14 -7.71 -8.64
N THR A 56 0.10 -8.95 -8.14
CA THR A 56 -0.31 -9.24 -6.78
C THR A 56 0.80 -8.83 -5.83
N LYS A 57 0.45 -8.24 -4.69
CA LYS A 57 1.45 -7.79 -3.72
C LYS A 57 1.21 -8.45 -2.36
N ARG A 58 2.29 -8.73 -1.66
CA ARG A 58 2.27 -9.03 -0.24
C ARG A 58 3.11 -8.00 0.49
N VAL A 59 2.44 -7.09 1.16
CA VAL A 59 3.04 -5.99 1.90
C VAL A 59 3.24 -6.41 3.35
N SER A 60 4.37 -6.07 3.95
CA SER A 60 4.69 -6.42 5.34
C SER A 60 5.46 -5.28 6.01
N VAL A 61 5.05 -4.91 7.21
CA VAL A 61 5.77 -3.91 8.00
C VAL A 61 6.90 -4.59 8.75
N VAL A 62 8.13 -4.13 8.50
CA VAL A 62 9.34 -4.60 9.17
C VAL A 62 9.62 -3.75 10.42
N ARG A 63 9.44 -2.43 10.29
CA ARG A 63 9.63 -1.44 11.37
C ARG A 63 8.66 -0.28 11.20
N GLY A 64 8.26 0.33 12.31
CA GLY A 64 7.38 1.48 12.29
C GLY A 64 5.90 1.10 12.27
N SER A 65 5.09 1.89 11.59
CA SER A 65 3.65 1.63 11.42
C SER A 65 3.12 2.38 10.20
N ILE A 66 2.13 1.81 9.53
CA ILE A 66 1.45 2.39 8.37
C ILE A 66 -0.07 2.30 8.54
N ILE A 67 -0.79 3.16 7.84
CA ILE A 67 -2.13 2.86 7.37
C ILE A 67 -2.03 2.51 5.89
N ASP A 68 -2.47 1.32 5.54
CA ASP A 68 -2.43 0.73 4.21
C ASP A 68 -3.80 0.84 3.55
N PHE A 69 -3.82 1.14 2.25
CA PHE A 69 -5.03 1.36 1.46
C PHE A 69 -5.03 0.45 0.24
N CYS A 70 -6.13 -0.27 0.05
CA CYS A 70 -6.41 -1.05 -1.15
C CYS A 70 -7.73 -0.55 -1.76
N VAL A 71 -7.68 0.00 -2.97
CA VAL A 71 -8.84 0.53 -3.69
C VAL A 71 -9.21 -0.41 -4.82
N ASP A 72 -10.42 -0.93 -4.78
CA ASP A 72 -10.93 -1.88 -5.77
C ASP A 72 -11.19 -1.19 -7.12
N LEU A 73 -10.70 -1.79 -8.19
CA LEU A 73 -10.85 -1.26 -9.54
C LEU A 73 -11.69 -2.16 -10.45
N ARG A 74 -12.36 -3.16 -9.87
CA ARG A 74 -13.32 -4.02 -10.60
C ARG A 74 -14.62 -3.23 -10.84
N PRO A 75 -15.28 -3.42 -11.99
CA PRO A 75 -16.51 -2.67 -12.34
C PRO A 75 -17.60 -2.73 -11.25
N GLU A 76 -17.80 -3.89 -10.63
CA GLU A 76 -18.89 -4.14 -9.67
C GLU A 76 -18.66 -3.48 -8.30
N THR A 77 -17.40 -3.25 -7.95
CA THR A 77 -16.96 -2.75 -6.64
C THR A 77 -16.02 -1.56 -6.77
N PHE A 78 -16.13 -0.85 -7.90
CA PHE A 78 -15.22 0.23 -8.26
C PHE A 78 -15.20 1.35 -7.22
N GLY A 79 -14.02 1.61 -6.66
CA GLY A 79 -13.79 2.63 -5.65
C GLY A 79 -13.96 2.13 -4.20
N ASP A 80 -14.46 0.91 -3.97
CA ASP A 80 -14.50 0.34 -2.63
C ASP A 80 -13.09 0.30 -2.02
N THR A 81 -12.96 0.76 -0.79
CA THR A 81 -11.66 0.97 -0.15
C THR A 81 -11.52 0.14 1.12
N TYR A 82 -10.47 -0.66 1.19
CA TYR A 82 -10.05 -1.39 2.38
C TYR A 82 -8.89 -0.66 3.05
N GLN A 83 -8.92 -0.60 4.39
CA GLN A 83 -7.93 0.13 5.18
C GLN A 83 -7.43 -0.76 6.32
N PHE A 84 -6.10 -0.83 6.49
CA PHE A 84 -5.45 -1.64 7.52
C PHE A 84 -4.39 -0.82 8.26
N VAL A 85 -4.47 -0.76 9.58
CA VAL A 85 -3.39 -0.17 10.40
C VAL A 85 -2.43 -1.28 10.77
N LEU A 86 -1.21 -1.22 10.26
CA LEU A 86 -0.24 -2.29 10.34
C LEU A 86 1.02 -1.85 11.09
N GLY A 87 1.53 -2.76 11.92
CA GLY A 87 2.81 -2.65 12.63
C GLY A 87 3.75 -3.82 12.31
N PRO A 88 4.91 -3.92 12.98
CA PRO A 88 5.87 -4.98 12.74
C PRO A 88 5.27 -6.39 12.85
N GLY A 89 5.57 -7.24 11.88
CA GLY A 89 5.03 -8.60 11.77
C GLY A 89 3.65 -8.71 11.13
N GLN A 90 2.97 -7.58 10.92
CA GLN A 90 1.69 -7.51 10.22
C GLN A 90 1.89 -7.19 8.74
N GLY A 91 0.92 -7.55 7.91
CA GLY A 91 0.94 -7.27 6.49
C GLY A 91 -0.42 -7.45 5.84
N VAL A 92 -0.48 -7.15 4.56
CA VAL A 92 -1.68 -7.30 3.74
C VAL A 92 -1.34 -8.03 2.44
N PHE A 93 -2.25 -8.87 1.99
CA PHE A 93 -2.25 -9.44 0.65
C PHE A 93 -3.14 -8.57 -0.25
N VAL A 94 -2.58 -8.07 -1.34
CA VAL A 94 -3.25 -7.16 -2.27
C VAL A 94 -3.39 -7.85 -3.63
N PRO A 95 -4.58 -8.25 -4.03
CA PRO A 95 -4.81 -8.81 -5.38
C PRO A 95 -4.47 -7.80 -6.48
N ASN A 96 -4.18 -8.29 -7.67
CA ASN A 96 -3.64 -7.50 -8.79
C ASN A 96 -4.62 -6.55 -9.48
N TYR A 97 -5.85 -6.49 -9.03
CA TYR A 97 -6.89 -5.56 -9.48
C TYR A 97 -7.19 -4.44 -8.48
N PHE A 98 -6.36 -4.29 -7.45
CA PHE A 98 -6.41 -3.18 -6.53
C PHE A 98 -5.32 -2.14 -6.80
N ALA A 99 -5.67 -0.86 -6.75
CA ALA A 99 -4.68 0.18 -6.54
C ALA A 99 -4.26 0.19 -5.06
N HIS A 100 -2.97 0.28 -4.81
CA HIS A 100 -2.39 0.10 -3.48
C HIS A 100 -1.49 1.26 -3.09
N GLY A 101 -1.58 1.68 -1.85
CA GLY A 101 -0.70 2.68 -1.25
C GLY A 101 -0.74 2.66 0.27
N PHE A 102 0.14 3.41 0.89
CA PHE A 102 0.16 3.54 2.34
C PHE A 102 0.68 4.90 2.80
N LEU A 103 0.27 5.30 4.00
CA LEU A 103 0.81 6.44 4.74
C LEU A 103 1.58 5.94 5.96
N THR A 104 2.81 6.42 6.17
CA THR A 104 3.58 6.09 7.37
C THR A 104 3.04 6.84 8.59
N LEU A 105 2.90 6.13 9.71
CA LEU A 105 2.43 6.67 10.99
C LEU A 105 3.56 6.85 12.01
N LYS A 106 4.79 6.49 11.62
CA LYS A 106 6.01 6.68 12.42
C LYS A 106 7.19 7.00 11.50
N SER A 107 8.13 7.77 11.99
CA SER A 107 9.41 8.00 11.31
C SER A 107 10.27 6.73 11.28
N GLY A 108 11.14 6.61 10.27
CA GLY A 108 12.00 5.44 10.08
C GLY A 108 11.23 4.15 9.81
N THR A 109 10.04 4.25 9.18
CA THR A 109 9.21 3.10 8.81
C THR A 109 9.84 2.32 7.66
N ILE A 110 9.92 0.99 7.81
CA ILE A 110 10.43 0.06 6.80
C ILE A 110 9.33 -0.91 6.42
N VAL A 111 9.00 -0.91 5.13
CA VAL A 111 8.01 -1.80 4.52
C VAL A 111 8.71 -2.69 3.50
N ASN A 112 8.50 -4.00 3.59
CA ASN A 112 8.89 -4.97 2.58
C ASN A 112 7.64 -5.41 1.81
N TYR A 113 7.73 -5.46 0.49
CA TYR A 113 6.66 -6.00 -0.33
C TYR A 113 7.18 -6.92 -1.42
N LEU A 114 6.54 -8.07 -1.54
CA LEU A 114 6.77 -9.06 -2.57
C LEU A 114 5.78 -8.81 -3.71
N VAL A 115 6.23 -9.03 -4.94
CA VAL A 115 5.39 -8.98 -6.15
C VAL A 115 5.56 -10.25 -6.95
N ASP A 116 4.49 -10.68 -7.65
CA ASP A 116 4.43 -11.92 -8.43
C ASP A 116 4.72 -11.72 -9.93
N ASN A 117 5.05 -10.50 -10.34
CA ASN A 117 5.33 -10.19 -11.75
C ASN A 117 6.35 -9.05 -11.88
N ASP A 118 6.91 -8.90 -13.09
CA ASP A 118 7.86 -7.85 -13.43
C ASP A 118 7.23 -6.45 -13.39
N TYR A 119 8.03 -5.47 -12.97
CA TYR A 119 7.69 -4.06 -13.14
C TYR A 119 7.85 -3.63 -14.60
N ASN A 120 6.83 -2.96 -15.13
CA ASN A 120 6.89 -2.32 -16.43
C ASN A 120 6.43 -0.85 -16.31
N LYS A 121 7.30 0.07 -16.72
CA LYS A 121 7.03 1.51 -16.58
C LYS A 121 5.80 1.97 -17.39
N GLU A 122 5.58 1.40 -18.56
CA GLU A 122 4.47 1.77 -19.45
C GLU A 122 3.12 1.23 -18.95
N SER A 123 3.16 0.18 -18.13
CA SER A 123 2.00 -0.45 -17.51
C SER A 123 1.67 0.13 -16.13
N GLU A 124 2.52 1.02 -15.62
CA GLU A 124 2.30 1.63 -14.30
C GLU A 124 1.19 2.67 -14.37
N VAL A 125 0.25 2.56 -13.43
CA VAL A 125 -0.80 3.56 -13.20
C VAL A 125 -0.66 4.06 -11.79
N CYS A 126 -0.72 5.39 -11.62
CA CYS A 126 -0.79 6.07 -10.35
C CYS A 126 -2.14 6.78 -10.25
N ILE A 127 -2.93 6.45 -9.22
CA ILE A 127 -4.20 7.14 -8.92
C ILE A 127 -3.95 8.12 -7.78
N LYS A 128 -4.38 9.37 -7.94
CA LYS A 128 -4.29 10.40 -6.92
C LYS A 128 -5.05 9.98 -5.67
N TRP A 129 -4.38 9.99 -4.54
CA TRP A 129 -4.95 9.60 -3.24
C TRP A 129 -6.16 10.48 -2.84
N ASP A 130 -6.11 11.76 -3.14
CA ASP A 130 -7.15 12.75 -2.80
C ASP A 130 -8.38 12.70 -3.71
N SER A 131 -8.30 11.95 -4.82
CA SER A 131 -9.44 11.64 -5.68
C SER A 131 -10.26 10.43 -5.20
N VAL A 132 -9.77 9.71 -4.16
CA VAL A 132 -10.47 8.58 -3.52
C VAL A 132 -11.02 9.07 -2.17
N PRO A 133 -12.34 9.26 -2.01
CA PRO A 133 -12.92 9.91 -0.83
C PRO A 133 -12.49 9.29 0.50
N ASP A 134 -12.56 7.97 0.62
CA ASP A 134 -12.24 7.25 1.86
C ASP A 134 -10.75 7.35 2.23
N VAL A 135 -9.86 7.34 1.23
CA VAL A 135 -8.42 7.52 1.45
C VAL A 135 -8.14 8.95 1.92
N LYS A 136 -8.77 9.93 1.27
CA LYS A 136 -8.64 11.34 1.63
C LYS A 136 -9.13 11.61 3.05
N GLU A 137 -10.29 11.08 3.41
CA GLU A 137 -10.85 11.23 4.75
C GLU A 137 -9.93 10.63 5.81
N ALA A 138 -9.45 9.40 5.59
CA ALA A 138 -8.55 8.71 6.51
C ALA A 138 -7.24 9.49 6.70
N ILE A 139 -6.57 9.89 5.63
CA ILE A 139 -5.31 10.66 5.70
C ILE A 139 -5.53 11.98 6.45
N THR A 140 -6.60 12.72 6.11
CA THR A 140 -6.95 13.97 6.80
C THR A 140 -7.13 13.74 8.30
N LYS A 141 -7.81 12.66 8.69
CA LYS A 141 -8.04 12.30 10.10
C LYS A 141 -6.72 11.95 10.83
N TYR A 142 -5.82 11.18 10.20
CA TYR A 142 -4.54 10.81 10.83
C TYR A 142 -3.60 12.00 10.97
N MET A 143 -3.65 12.96 10.08
CA MET A 143 -2.83 14.16 10.12
C MET A 143 -3.45 15.30 10.96
N ALA A 144 -4.73 15.17 11.37
CA ALA A 144 -5.41 16.19 12.15
C ALA A 144 -4.69 16.50 13.47
N GLY A 145 -4.44 17.78 13.71
CA GLY A 145 -3.76 18.26 14.92
C GLY A 145 -2.22 18.24 14.86
N TRP A 146 -1.64 17.77 13.76
CA TRP A 146 -0.21 17.84 13.50
C TRP A 146 0.11 19.07 12.64
N ASP A 147 1.15 19.82 13.01
CA ASP A 147 1.73 20.91 12.18
C ASP A 147 2.85 20.33 11.29
N LEU A 148 2.46 19.36 10.46
CA LEU A 148 3.35 18.64 9.55
C LEU A 148 2.70 18.49 8.17
N GLU A 149 3.50 18.65 7.14
CA GLU A 149 3.08 18.34 5.77
C GLU A 149 3.34 16.87 5.43
N MET A 150 2.51 16.34 4.55
CA MET A 150 2.71 15.00 4.00
C MET A 150 3.89 15.00 3.03
N THR A 151 4.82 14.05 3.23
CA THR A 151 5.87 13.78 2.25
C THR A 151 5.33 12.87 1.15
N ILE A 152 5.32 13.35 -0.09
CA ILE A 152 4.80 12.63 -1.26
C ILE A 152 5.68 12.96 -2.47
N SER A 153 5.84 12.02 -3.41
CA SER A 153 6.61 12.26 -4.64
C SER A 153 5.81 13.05 -5.68
N ASP A 154 6.51 13.80 -6.53
CA ASP A 154 5.87 14.52 -7.65
C ASP A 154 5.06 13.57 -8.54
N LYS A 155 5.58 12.37 -8.80
CA LYS A 155 4.89 11.33 -9.55
C LYS A 155 3.54 10.97 -8.94
N ASP A 156 3.46 10.86 -7.61
CA ASP A 156 2.24 10.47 -6.91
C ASP A 156 1.24 11.65 -6.85
N LEU A 157 1.74 12.87 -6.92
CA LEU A 157 0.93 14.08 -7.07
C LEU A 157 0.36 14.26 -8.49
N GLU A 158 1.11 13.84 -9.51
CA GLU A 158 0.76 13.98 -10.93
C GLU A 158 -0.08 12.81 -11.48
N GLY A 159 -0.47 11.85 -10.66
CA GLY A 159 -1.32 10.72 -11.03
C GLY A 159 -2.67 11.15 -11.63
N ILE A 160 -3.39 10.20 -12.21
CA ILE A 160 -4.77 10.43 -12.69
C ILE A 160 -5.77 10.31 -11.54
N THR A 161 -6.94 10.90 -11.68
CA THR A 161 -8.03 10.72 -10.72
C THR A 161 -8.65 9.32 -10.83
N LEU A 162 -9.35 8.88 -9.78
CA LEU A 162 -10.10 7.63 -9.81
C LEU A 162 -11.17 7.65 -10.92
N GLU A 163 -11.84 8.79 -11.13
CA GLU A 163 -12.83 8.97 -12.18
C GLU A 163 -12.20 8.85 -13.59
N GLU A 164 -11.04 9.51 -13.81
CA GLU A 164 -10.32 9.40 -15.09
C GLU A 164 -9.92 7.95 -15.37
N TYR A 165 -9.46 7.19 -14.36
CA TYR A 165 -9.17 5.76 -14.51
C TYR A 165 -10.45 4.98 -14.87
N GLY A 166 -11.58 5.22 -14.18
CA GLY A 166 -12.87 4.59 -14.46
C GLY A 166 -13.34 4.76 -15.90
N ASN A 167 -13.00 5.87 -16.53
CA ASN A 167 -13.34 6.14 -17.94
C ASN A 167 -12.45 5.36 -18.95
N THR A 168 -11.43 4.62 -18.47
CA THR A 168 -10.52 3.82 -19.33
C THR A 168 -10.86 2.33 -19.39
N ILE A 169 -11.79 1.86 -18.53
CA ILE A 169 -12.15 0.44 -18.36
C ILE A 169 -13.54 0.13 -18.84
#